data_4ffbc8854862934924742579efc756b5
#
_entry.id   4ffbc8854862934924742579efc756b5
#
_cell.length_a   1.000
_cell.length_b   1.000
_cell.length_c   1.000
_cell.angle_alpha   90.00
_cell.angle_beta   90.00
_cell.angle_gamma   90.00
#
_symmetry.space_group_name_H-M   'P 1'
#
loop_
_entity.id
_entity.type
_entity.pdbx_description
1 polymer ?
#
loop_
_entity_poly.entity_id
_entity_poly.type
_entity_poly.pdbx_seq_one_letter_code
_entity_poly.pdbx_strand_id
1 'polypeptide(L)'
;MSSSPNPSTFVEHKPCPACRDTGGDRAGDNLSVYSDGHGYCNACGHYEKNAQEPTGTHFNMENNSMQSITPRGTSGAMIKDRRISSDITKKFGVTVSYDKGGKIDKHYYPYYDSKDSNNLIGYKERTVATKEFQIIGTNKGSGLFGQNANRSGGKYLTICEGEIDALSVSEMFDGKWQV
;
A
#
# COMPACT_ATOMS: atom_id res chain seq x y z
N MET A 1 -40.63 -13.66 -21.66
CA MET A 1 -39.16 -13.79 -21.77
C MET A 1 -38.59 -13.32 -20.43
N SER A 2 -38.25 -14.25 -19.58
CA SER A 2 -37.74 -13.96 -18.23
C SER A 2 -36.23 -13.67 -18.39
N SER A 3 -35.82 -12.42 -18.21
CA SER A 3 -34.41 -12.04 -18.13
C SER A 3 -33.84 -12.55 -16.82
N SER A 4 -32.91 -13.47 -16.89
CA SER A 4 -32.09 -13.85 -15.72
C SER A 4 -31.39 -12.63 -15.16
N PRO A 5 -31.39 -12.41 -13.84
CA PRO A 5 -30.65 -11.31 -13.26
C PRO A 5 -29.16 -11.48 -13.57
N ASN A 6 -28.51 -10.42 -14.04
CA ASN A 6 -27.06 -10.39 -14.19
C ASN A 6 -26.41 -10.70 -12.83
N PRO A 7 -25.40 -11.57 -12.79
CA PRO A 7 -24.70 -11.84 -11.53
C PRO A 7 -24.09 -10.54 -10.99
N SER A 8 -24.33 -10.26 -9.71
CA SER A 8 -23.74 -9.10 -9.06
C SER A 8 -22.23 -9.28 -8.97
N THR A 9 -21.47 -8.24 -9.33
CA THR A 9 -20.00 -8.23 -9.29
C THR A 9 -19.52 -7.37 -8.13
N PHE A 10 -18.40 -7.77 -7.52
CA PHE A 10 -17.75 -7.00 -6.47
C PHE A 10 -17.32 -5.63 -7.00
N VAL A 11 -17.54 -4.56 -6.23
CA VAL A 11 -17.19 -3.18 -6.58
C VAL A 11 -16.09 -2.65 -5.66
N GLU A 12 -16.32 -2.65 -4.35
CA GLU A 12 -15.38 -2.07 -3.38
C GLU A 12 -15.58 -2.65 -1.98
N HIS A 13 -14.63 -2.36 -1.08
CA HIS A 13 -14.77 -2.58 0.36
C HIS A 13 -15.13 -1.27 1.07
N LYS A 14 -15.97 -1.37 2.11
CA LYS A 14 -16.35 -0.27 3.01
C LYS A 14 -16.26 -0.70 4.48
N PRO A 15 -16.24 0.28 5.42
CA PRO A 15 -16.39 -0.04 6.83
C PRO A 15 -17.72 -0.72 7.10
N CYS A 16 -17.70 -1.84 7.80
CA CYS A 16 -18.92 -2.50 8.25
C CYS A 16 -19.46 -1.82 9.51
N PRO A 17 -20.68 -1.24 9.51
CA PRO A 17 -21.21 -0.56 10.67
C PRO A 17 -21.29 -1.47 11.91
N ALA A 18 -21.75 -2.70 11.75
CA ALA A 18 -21.88 -3.65 12.86
C ALA A 18 -20.54 -4.09 13.45
N CYS A 19 -19.49 -4.27 12.63
CA CYS A 19 -18.16 -4.56 13.12
C CYS A 19 -17.52 -3.35 13.78
N ARG A 20 -17.78 -2.13 13.27
CA ARG A 20 -17.23 -0.89 13.79
C ARG A 20 -17.73 -0.60 15.20
N ASP A 21 -19.00 -0.82 15.48
CA ASP A 21 -19.61 -0.65 16.80
C ASP A 21 -19.02 -1.58 17.86
N THR A 22 -18.51 -2.74 17.45
CA THR A 22 -17.84 -3.72 18.32
C THR A 22 -16.30 -3.61 18.30
N GLY A 23 -15.74 -2.64 17.56
CA GLY A 23 -14.29 -2.46 17.42
C GLY A 23 -13.60 -3.51 16.54
N GLY A 24 -14.35 -4.32 15.80
CA GLY A 24 -13.85 -5.41 14.96
C GLY A 24 -13.42 -5.01 13.54
N ASP A 25 -13.73 -3.78 13.10
CA ASP A 25 -13.36 -3.28 11.76
C ASP A 25 -12.38 -2.12 11.86
N ARG A 26 -11.14 -2.42 12.21
CA ARG A 26 -10.08 -1.41 12.35
C ARG A 26 -9.54 -0.92 11.02
N ALA A 27 -9.54 -1.76 10.00
CA ALA A 27 -9.09 -1.43 8.66
C ALA A 27 -10.15 -0.64 7.88
N GLY A 28 -11.42 -0.78 8.26
CA GLY A 28 -12.55 -0.13 7.59
C GLY A 28 -12.90 -0.76 6.26
N ASP A 29 -12.71 -2.07 6.09
CA ASP A 29 -12.82 -2.79 4.84
C ASP A 29 -13.61 -4.11 4.92
N ASN A 30 -14.30 -4.37 6.04
CA ASN A 30 -15.00 -5.62 6.27
C ASN A 30 -16.30 -5.80 5.46
N LEU A 31 -16.88 -4.72 4.91
CA LEU A 31 -18.10 -4.75 4.11
C LEU A 31 -17.79 -4.78 2.62
N SER A 32 -18.04 -5.88 1.95
CA SER A 32 -17.95 -6.00 0.49
C SER A 32 -19.22 -5.44 -0.16
N VAL A 33 -19.08 -4.47 -1.07
CA VAL A 33 -20.17 -3.84 -1.83
C VAL A 33 -20.20 -4.38 -3.25
N TYR A 34 -21.41 -4.63 -3.77
CA TYR A 34 -21.62 -5.25 -5.07
C TYR A 34 -22.38 -4.32 -6.04
N SER A 35 -22.29 -4.60 -7.35
CA SER A 35 -22.80 -3.77 -8.43
C SER A 35 -24.32 -3.57 -8.42
N ASP A 36 -25.06 -4.45 -7.76
CA ASP A 36 -26.52 -4.34 -7.55
C ASP A 36 -26.88 -3.51 -6.30
N GLY A 37 -25.87 -2.94 -5.63
CA GLY A 37 -26.04 -2.06 -4.49
C GLY A 37 -26.05 -2.75 -3.14
N HIS A 38 -26.05 -4.09 -3.08
CA HIS A 38 -26.00 -4.74 -1.78
C HIS A 38 -24.57 -4.74 -1.19
N GLY A 39 -24.48 -4.81 0.15
CA GLY A 39 -23.25 -4.99 0.90
C GLY A 39 -23.33 -6.20 1.81
N TYR A 40 -22.23 -6.96 1.91
CA TYR A 40 -22.11 -8.11 2.79
C TYR A 40 -20.79 -8.11 3.54
N CYS A 41 -20.86 -8.30 4.86
CA CYS A 41 -19.70 -8.40 5.71
C CYS A 41 -19.37 -9.86 6.02
N ASN A 42 -18.24 -10.35 5.54
CA ASN A 42 -17.79 -11.73 5.78
C ASN A 42 -17.38 -12.00 7.24
N ALA A 43 -17.07 -10.94 8.01
CA ALA A 43 -16.63 -11.08 9.41
C ALA A 43 -17.79 -11.27 10.39
N CYS A 44 -18.92 -10.54 10.22
CA CYS A 44 -20.05 -10.58 11.14
C CYS A 44 -21.39 -10.99 10.50
N GLY A 45 -21.44 -11.23 9.18
CA GLY A 45 -22.66 -11.58 8.46
C GLY A 45 -23.63 -10.42 8.22
N HIS A 46 -23.23 -9.18 8.55
CA HIS A 46 -24.06 -8.00 8.31
C HIS A 46 -24.38 -7.83 6.82
N TYR A 47 -25.65 -7.55 6.50
CA TYR A 47 -26.15 -7.37 5.13
C TYR A 47 -26.87 -6.04 4.98
N GLU A 48 -26.54 -5.29 3.93
CA GLU A 48 -27.21 -4.04 3.56
C GLU A 48 -27.73 -4.11 2.12
N LYS A 49 -28.97 -3.65 1.89
CA LYS A 49 -29.56 -3.62 0.54
C LYS A 49 -29.05 -2.45 -0.31
N ASN A 50 -28.67 -1.33 0.32
CA ASN A 50 -28.27 -0.08 -0.33
C ASN A 50 -26.93 0.41 0.24
N ALA A 51 -25.90 -0.41 0.20
CA ALA A 51 -24.57 -0.06 0.67
C ALA A 51 -23.85 1.01 -0.20
N GLN A 52 -24.47 1.42 -1.30
CA GLN A 52 -23.94 2.46 -2.19
C GLN A 52 -24.28 3.89 -1.73
N GLU A 53 -25.26 4.08 -0.82
CA GLU A 53 -25.52 5.41 -0.27
C GLU A 53 -24.55 5.74 0.86
N PRO A 54 -23.96 6.96 0.87
CA PRO A 54 -23.03 7.35 1.90
C PRO A 54 -23.77 7.62 3.20
N THR A 55 -23.69 6.72 4.18
CA THR A 55 -23.97 7.10 5.58
C THR A 55 -22.89 8.07 6.02
N GLY A 56 -23.30 9.34 6.01
CA GLY A 56 -22.63 10.55 6.39
C GLY A 56 -21.28 10.48 7.08
N THR A 57 -20.27 10.79 6.32
CA THR A 57 -19.24 11.83 6.55
C THR A 57 -18.56 12.06 5.21
N HIS A 58 -18.71 13.26 4.66
CA HIS A 58 -18.08 13.71 3.44
C HIS A 58 -16.55 13.59 3.59
N PHE A 59 -15.96 12.56 3.00
CA PHE A 59 -14.62 12.71 2.44
C PHE A 59 -14.84 13.17 1.00
N ASN A 60 -14.61 14.45 0.76
CA ASN A 60 -14.57 15.04 -0.56
C ASN A 60 -13.61 14.24 -1.44
N MET A 61 -14.16 13.40 -2.34
CA MET A 61 -13.47 12.99 -3.55
C MET A 61 -13.65 14.13 -4.58
N GLU A 62 -13.13 15.31 -4.26
CA GLU A 62 -12.89 16.33 -5.26
C GLU A 62 -11.54 16.07 -5.91
N ASN A 63 -11.61 15.82 -7.23
CA ASN A 63 -10.58 16.07 -8.23
C ASN A 63 -9.15 15.92 -7.72
N ASN A 64 -8.65 14.68 -7.72
CA ASN A 64 -7.22 14.48 -7.67
C ASN A 64 -6.62 14.79 -9.06
N SER A 65 -6.58 16.10 -9.41
CA SER A 65 -5.54 16.62 -10.28
C SER A 65 -4.23 16.05 -9.75
N MET A 66 -3.43 15.43 -10.61
CA MET A 66 -2.10 14.90 -10.34
C MET A 66 -1.34 15.83 -9.38
N GLN A 67 -1.52 15.64 -8.07
CA GLN A 67 -0.63 16.25 -7.10
C GLN A 67 0.68 15.50 -7.25
N SER A 68 1.68 16.19 -7.76
CA SER A 68 3.04 15.69 -7.79
C SER A 68 3.40 15.24 -6.38
N ILE A 69 3.61 13.93 -6.21
CA ILE A 69 3.97 13.39 -4.90
C ILE A 69 5.38 13.88 -4.60
N THR A 70 5.48 14.82 -3.66
CA THR A 70 6.77 15.34 -3.23
C THR A 70 7.55 14.23 -2.53
N PRO A 71 8.79 13.96 -2.95
CA PRO A 71 9.66 13.02 -2.27
C PRO A 71 9.74 13.34 -0.77
N ARG A 72 9.58 12.34 0.08
CA ARG A 72 9.60 12.51 1.54
C ARG A 72 10.87 11.92 2.11
N GLY A 73 11.37 12.55 3.19
CA GLY A 73 12.48 12.03 3.96
C GLY A 73 13.86 12.21 3.31
N THR A 74 14.86 11.63 3.94
CA THR A 74 16.27 11.66 3.51
C THR A 74 16.63 10.38 2.75
N SER A 75 17.16 10.54 1.54
CA SER A 75 17.64 9.43 0.71
C SER A 75 19.02 8.92 1.17
N GLY A 76 19.30 7.64 0.92
CA GLY A 76 20.59 7.03 1.16
C GLY A 76 20.95 6.85 2.64
N ALA A 77 19.95 6.74 3.50
CA ALA A 77 20.16 6.40 4.90
C ALA A 77 20.44 4.92 5.08
N MET A 78 21.43 4.58 5.89
CA MET A 78 21.65 3.21 6.34
C MET A 78 20.61 2.84 7.40
N ILE A 79 19.92 1.72 7.21
CA ILE A 79 18.97 1.16 8.21
C ILE A 79 19.76 0.22 9.12
N LYS A 80 20.37 0.79 10.18
CA LYS A 80 21.38 0.12 11.02
C LYS A 80 20.86 -1.12 11.75
N ASP A 81 19.65 -1.08 12.27
CA ASP A 81 18.99 -2.18 13.01
C ASP A 81 18.74 -3.41 12.12
N ARG A 82 18.69 -3.22 10.81
CA ARG A 82 18.54 -4.27 9.80
C ARG A 82 19.82 -4.54 9.02
N ARG A 83 20.92 -3.79 9.28
CA ARG A 83 22.20 -3.86 8.57
C ARG A 83 22.04 -3.65 7.06
N ILE A 84 21.09 -2.78 6.65
CA ILE A 84 20.89 -2.45 5.24
C ILE A 84 21.68 -1.19 4.92
N SER A 85 22.56 -1.29 3.94
CA SER A 85 23.46 -0.21 3.53
C SER A 85 22.74 0.95 2.84
N SER A 86 23.42 2.09 2.77
CA SER A 86 22.95 3.25 2.03
C SER A 86 22.82 3.00 0.53
N ASP A 87 23.62 2.08 -0.01
CA ASP A 87 23.59 1.76 -1.44
C ASP A 87 22.32 0.98 -1.81
N ILE A 88 21.90 0.06 -0.94
CA ILE A 88 20.64 -0.66 -1.13
C ILE A 88 19.44 0.28 -0.96
N THR A 89 19.41 1.12 0.07
CA THR A 89 18.29 2.08 0.22
C THR A 89 18.19 3.04 -0.96
N LYS A 90 19.33 3.52 -1.50
CA LYS A 90 19.37 4.33 -2.73
C LYS A 90 18.87 3.56 -3.94
N LYS A 91 19.36 2.32 -4.14
CA LYS A 91 18.93 1.47 -5.25
C LYS A 91 17.42 1.32 -5.34
N PHE A 92 16.77 1.13 -4.18
CA PHE A 92 15.31 0.95 -4.10
C PHE A 92 14.52 2.26 -3.93
N GLY A 93 15.21 3.41 -3.88
CA GLY A 93 14.58 4.73 -3.69
C GLY A 93 13.96 4.92 -2.30
N VAL A 94 14.38 4.11 -1.32
CA VAL A 94 13.86 4.21 0.05
C VAL A 94 14.44 5.42 0.74
N THR A 95 13.55 6.19 1.40
CA THR A 95 13.92 7.34 2.21
C THR A 95 13.49 7.16 3.65
N VAL A 96 14.05 7.95 4.56
CA VAL A 96 13.75 7.87 5.99
C VAL A 96 13.53 9.24 6.59
N SER A 97 12.75 9.33 7.66
CA SER A 97 12.74 10.48 8.56
C SER A 97 13.36 10.12 9.90
N TYR A 98 13.79 11.14 10.62
CA TYR A 98 14.42 11.01 11.92
C TYR A 98 13.57 11.69 12.99
N ASP A 99 13.58 11.12 14.19
CA ASP A 99 13.05 11.74 15.39
C ASP A 99 13.96 12.87 15.89
N LYS A 100 13.54 13.56 16.96
CA LYS A 100 14.34 14.64 17.58
C LYS A 100 15.68 14.15 18.15
N GLY A 101 15.82 12.84 18.41
CA GLY A 101 17.03 12.21 18.90
C GLY A 101 17.97 11.71 17.81
N GLY A 102 17.62 11.90 16.52
CA GLY A 102 18.43 11.46 15.38
C GLY A 102 18.31 9.96 15.08
N LYS A 103 17.33 9.27 15.65
CA LYS A 103 16.99 7.89 15.27
C LYS A 103 16.01 7.88 14.12
N ILE A 104 16.09 6.86 13.26
CA ILE A 104 15.11 6.68 12.18
C ILE A 104 13.74 6.42 12.82
N ASP A 105 12.79 7.31 12.50
CA ASP A 105 11.40 7.26 12.97
C ASP A 105 10.51 6.55 11.96
N LYS A 106 10.68 6.86 10.67
CA LYS A 106 9.86 6.29 9.60
C LYS A 106 10.69 5.88 8.41
N HIS A 107 10.21 4.83 7.72
CA HIS A 107 10.66 4.43 6.39
C HIS A 107 9.58 4.81 5.37
N TYR A 108 10.00 5.26 4.18
CA TYR A 108 9.14 5.55 3.03
C TYR A 108 9.55 4.67 1.86
N TYR A 109 8.68 3.75 1.48
CA TYR A 109 8.89 2.84 0.37
C TYR A 109 8.13 3.37 -0.85
N PRO A 110 8.82 3.73 -1.95
CA PRO A 110 8.18 4.30 -3.12
C PRO A 110 7.41 3.26 -3.92
N TYR A 111 6.24 3.65 -4.41
CA TYR A 111 5.43 2.87 -5.33
C TYR A 111 5.24 3.63 -6.64
N TYR A 112 5.55 2.97 -7.73
CA TYR A 112 5.47 3.52 -9.08
C TYR A 112 4.32 2.90 -9.84
N ASP A 113 3.80 3.62 -10.83
CA ASP A 113 2.75 3.12 -11.71
C ASP A 113 3.22 1.83 -12.43
N SER A 114 2.34 0.82 -12.51
CA SER A 114 2.67 -0.46 -13.15
C SER A 114 2.91 -0.34 -14.67
N LYS A 115 2.40 0.73 -15.29
CA LYS A 115 2.55 1.00 -16.73
C LYS A 115 3.69 1.98 -17.03
N ASP A 116 4.07 2.81 -16.03
CA ASP A 116 5.17 3.77 -16.13
C ASP A 116 6.03 3.73 -14.88
N SER A 117 7.13 3.01 -14.93
CA SER A 117 8.07 2.83 -13.82
C SER A 117 8.79 4.12 -13.38
N ASN A 118 8.65 5.23 -14.11
CA ASN A 118 9.17 6.53 -13.73
C ASN A 118 8.12 7.39 -13.03
N ASN A 119 6.86 7.01 -13.08
CA ASN A 119 5.76 7.73 -12.46
C ASN A 119 5.57 7.27 -11.00
N LEU A 120 6.11 8.05 -10.05
CA LEU A 120 5.91 7.83 -8.63
C LEU A 120 4.48 8.21 -8.26
N ILE A 121 3.68 7.25 -7.79
CA ILE A 121 2.27 7.45 -7.46
C ILE A 121 1.98 7.44 -5.96
N GLY A 122 2.91 6.93 -5.15
CA GLY A 122 2.73 6.90 -3.70
C GLY A 122 3.93 6.39 -2.93
N TYR A 123 3.78 6.45 -1.62
CA TYR A 123 4.69 5.85 -0.66
C TYR A 123 3.90 4.99 0.33
N LYS A 124 4.46 3.85 0.71
CA LYS A 124 4.09 3.18 1.94
C LYS A 124 5.00 3.67 3.04
N GLU A 125 4.44 4.47 3.95
CA GLU A 125 5.13 4.93 5.16
C GLU A 125 5.02 3.84 6.22
N ARG A 126 6.13 3.52 6.88
CA ARG A 126 6.18 2.62 8.03
C ARG A 126 6.77 3.33 9.22
N THR A 127 6.02 3.43 10.31
CA THR A 127 6.54 3.87 11.61
C THR A 127 7.39 2.76 12.24
N VAL A 128 8.65 3.05 12.57
CA VAL A 128 9.61 2.03 13.01
C VAL A 128 9.21 1.45 14.38
N ALA A 129 8.80 2.30 15.32
CA ALA A 129 8.49 1.91 16.68
C ALA A 129 7.23 1.04 16.79
N THR A 130 6.13 1.44 16.14
CA THR A 130 4.82 0.76 16.22
C THR A 130 4.63 -0.28 15.14
N LYS A 131 5.44 -0.25 14.08
CA LYS A 131 5.30 -1.05 12.86
C LYS A 131 4.01 -0.77 12.07
N GLU A 132 3.33 0.32 12.37
CA GLU A 132 2.13 0.76 11.65
C GLU A 132 2.48 1.26 10.25
N PHE A 133 1.53 1.10 9.34
CA PHE A 133 1.66 1.52 7.95
C PHE A 133 0.63 2.57 7.58
N GLN A 134 1.03 3.49 6.71
CA GLN A 134 0.16 4.47 6.08
C GLN A 134 0.52 4.59 4.59
N ILE A 135 -0.50 4.72 3.74
CA ILE A 135 -0.29 5.04 2.32
C ILE A 135 -0.37 6.54 2.12
N ILE A 136 0.62 7.11 1.46
CA ILE A 136 0.70 8.51 1.05
C ILE A 136 0.58 8.54 -0.46
N GLY A 137 -0.36 9.31 -0.99
CA GLY A 137 -0.74 9.22 -2.39
C GLY A 137 -1.64 8.01 -2.64
N THR A 138 -1.29 7.18 -3.62
CA THR A 138 -2.03 5.95 -3.92
C THR A 138 -1.08 4.78 -4.16
N ASN A 139 -1.56 3.57 -3.90
CA ASN A 139 -0.92 2.32 -4.35
C ASN A 139 -1.80 1.58 -5.37
N LYS A 140 -2.97 2.14 -5.69
CA LYS A 140 -3.87 1.56 -6.70
C LYS A 140 -3.23 1.71 -8.08
N GLY A 141 -3.02 0.59 -8.75
CA GLY A 141 -2.36 0.54 -10.05
C GLY A 141 -0.83 0.57 -9.99
N SER A 142 -0.23 0.46 -8.80
CA SER A 142 1.23 0.32 -8.69
C SER A 142 1.72 -1.03 -9.17
N GLY A 143 2.99 -1.05 -9.58
CA GLY A 143 3.78 -2.27 -9.69
C GLY A 143 4.20 -2.80 -8.31
N LEU A 144 4.99 -3.86 -8.29
CA LEU A 144 5.59 -4.38 -7.06
C LEU A 144 6.69 -3.43 -6.57
N PHE A 145 6.87 -3.35 -5.25
CA PHE A 145 8.00 -2.64 -4.68
C PHE A 145 9.33 -3.23 -5.20
N GLY A 146 10.24 -2.38 -5.61
CA GLY A 146 11.54 -2.79 -6.15
C GLY A 146 11.52 -3.22 -7.63
N GLN A 147 10.38 -3.32 -8.27
CA GLN A 147 10.29 -3.76 -9.67
C GLN A 147 11.13 -2.86 -10.59
N ASN A 148 11.14 -1.55 -10.38
CA ASN A 148 11.92 -0.59 -11.15
C ASN A 148 13.40 -0.53 -10.75
N ALA A 149 13.78 -1.06 -9.57
CA ALA A 149 15.15 -1.15 -9.11
C ALA A 149 15.91 -2.34 -9.72
N ASN A 150 15.19 -3.28 -10.32
CA ASN A 150 15.74 -4.48 -10.91
C ASN A 150 15.85 -4.38 -12.43
N ARG A 151 16.93 -4.94 -12.98
CA ARG A 151 17.12 -5.01 -14.43
C ARG A 151 16.28 -6.15 -15.02
N SER A 152 15.86 -5.99 -16.27
CA SER A 152 15.25 -7.10 -16.99
C SER A 152 16.26 -8.21 -17.28
N GLY A 153 15.82 -9.46 -17.24
CA GLY A 153 16.65 -10.64 -17.46
C GLY A 153 17.26 -11.19 -16.18
N GLY A 154 17.75 -12.42 -16.24
CA GLY A 154 18.26 -13.17 -15.10
C GLY A 154 17.60 -14.54 -15.01
N LYS A 155 18.21 -15.47 -14.27
CA LYS A 155 17.67 -16.83 -14.10
C LYS A 155 16.68 -16.95 -12.95
N TYR A 156 16.81 -16.08 -11.95
CA TYR A 156 16.09 -16.16 -10.70
C TYR A 156 15.63 -14.78 -10.27
N LEU A 157 14.44 -14.73 -9.68
CA LEU A 157 13.84 -13.58 -9.01
C LEU A 157 13.37 -14.04 -7.63
N THR A 158 13.73 -13.29 -6.59
CA THR A 158 13.20 -13.52 -5.24
C THR A 158 12.00 -12.61 -5.01
N ILE A 159 10.89 -13.17 -4.57
CA ILE A 159 9.68 -12.41 -4.17
C ILE A 159 9.58 -12.48 -2.65
N CYS A 160 9.49 -11.32 -2.01
CA CYS A 160 9.35 -11.16 -0.56
C CYS A 160 7.96 -10.61 -0.21
N GLU A 161 7.46 -10.94 0.99
CA GLU A 161 6.17 -10.41 1.47
C GLU A 161 6.23 -8.92 1.83
N GLY A 162 7.40 -8.45 2.29
CA GLY A 162 7.58 -7.09 2.78
C GLY A 162 8.74 -6.36 2.15
N GLU A 163 8.62 -5.02 2.11
CA GLU A 163 9.64 -4.14 1.52
C GLU A 163 10.98 -4.25 2.25
N ILE A 164 10.94 -4.35 3.60
CA ILE A 164 12.16 -4.46 4.40
C ILE A 164 12.87 -5.81 4.17
N ASP A 165 12.11 -6.86 3.86
CA ASP A 165 12.66 -8.18 3.58
C ASP A 165 13.31 -8.18 2.19
N ALA A 166 12.70 -7.51 1.21
CA ALA A 166 13.30 -7.31 -0.11
C ALA A 166 14.63 -6.57 -0.03
N LEU A 167 14.71 -5.50 0.79
CA LEU A 167 15.95 -4.79 1.03
C LEU A 167 17.00 -5.70 1.71
N SER A 168 16.58 -6.51 2.70
CA SER A 168 17.48 -7.42 3.42
C SER A 168 18.06 -8.50 2.50
N VAL A 169 17.22 -9.10 1.65
CA VAL A 169 17.69 -10.07 0.64
C VAL A 169 18.63 -9.41 -0.35
N SER A 170 18.32 -8.20 -0.84
CA SER A 170 19.20 -7.47 -1.73
C SER A 170 20.56 -7.17 -1.09
N GLU A 171 20.59 -6.79 0.20
CA GLU A 171 21.84 -6.59 0.97
C GLU A 171 22.67 -7.87 1.07
N MET A 172 22.04 -9.01 1.36
CA MET A 172 22.74 -10.32 1.47
C MET A 172 23.47 -10.71 0.19
N PHE A 173 23.03 -10.19 -0.96
CA PHE A 173 23.64 -10.45 -2.27
C PHE A 173 24.31 -9.22 -2.89
N ASP A 174 24.75 -8.25 -2.07
CA ASP A 174 25.41 -7.01 -2.51
C ASP A 174 24.66 -6.25 -3.61
N GLY A 175 23.33 -6.30 -3.59
CA GLY A 175 22.50 -5.68 -4.61
C GLY A 175 22.57 -6.32 -6.01
N LYS A 176 23.27 -7.45 -6.15
CA LYS A 176 23.46 -8.13 -7.46
C LYS A 176 22.31 -9.06 -7.82
N TRP A 177 21.58 -9.54 -6.82
CA TRP A 177 20.44 -10.41 -7.00
C TRP A 177 19.15 -9.59 -7.25
N GLN A 178 18.26 -10.15 -8.06
CA GLN A 178 16.96 -9.52 -8.30
C GLN A 178 15.95 -9.91 -7.20
N VAL A 179 15.33 -8.91 -6.61
CA VAL A 179 14.37 -9.06 -5.52
C VAL A 179 13.15 -8.20 -5.77
#